data_f78b382f77d8e2b4f53fd472897410c5
#
_entry.id   f78b382f77d8e2b4f53fd472897410c5
#
_cell.length_a   1.000
_cell.length_b   1.000
_cell.length_c   1.000
_cell.angle_alpha   90.00
_cell.angle_beta   90.00
_cell.angle_gamma   90.00
#
_symmetry.space_group_name_H-M   'P 1'
#
loop_
_entity.id
_entity.type
_entity.pdbx_description
1 polymer ?
#
loop_
_entity_poly.entity_id
_entity_poly.type
_entity_poly.pdbx_seq_one_letter_code
_entity_poly.pdbx_strand_id
1 'polypeptide(L)'
;MSTNVFDPPALEKGTLRVIPLGGLGEIGRNMTVFEFDGKLLIVDCGVLFPEEHQPGVDLILPDFEPIRDRLDDVVGLVLTHGHEDHIGAVPYLLRLKQDIPLIGSQLTLALVEAKLKEHRIKAYTLTVEEGQEEQVGPFDL
;
A
#
# COMPACT_ATOMS: atom_id res chain seq x y z
N MET A 1 -5.39 -15.08 25.26
CA MET A 1 -5.09 -14.18 24.12
C MET A 1 -3.61 -14.25 23.80
N SER A 2 -3.26 -14.77 22.65
CA SER A 2 -1.88 -14.68 22.18
C SER A 2 -1.66 -13.26 21.65
N THR A 3 -0.86 -12.48 22.36
CA THR A 3 -0.31 -11.26 21.79
C THR A 3 0.69 -11.67 20.72
N ASN A 4 0.38 -11.37 19.47
CA ASN A 4 1.35 -11.51 18.40
C ASN A 4 2.51 -10.56 18.71
N VAL A 5 3.75 -11.08 18.68
CA VAL A 5 4.96 -10.28 18.93
C VAL A 5 5.05 -9.06 18.00
N PHE A 6 4.33 -9.10 16.87
CA PHE A 6 4.30 -8.04 15.87
C PHE A 6 3.11 -7.08 16.00
N ASP A 7 2.20 -7.31 16.97
CA ASP A 7 1.08 -6.40 17.18
C ASP A 7 1.57 -5.16 17.93
N PRO A 8 1.55 -3.98 17.31
CA PRO A 8 1.95 -2.77 18.02
C PRO A 8 0.92 -2.43 19.10
N PRO A 9 1.34 -1.75 20.17
CA PRO A 9 0.39 -1.29 21.19
C PRO A 9 -0.66 -0.36 20.56
N ALA A 10 -1.84 -0.29 21.20
CA ALA A 10 -2.90 0.61 20.77
C ALA A 10 -2.38 2.05 20.70
N LEU A 11 -2.74 2.76 19.63
CA LEU A 11 -2.30 4.13 19.39
C LEU A 11 -3.14 5.10 20.22
N GLU A 12 -2.48 5.99 20.96
CA GLU A 12 -3.16 7.06 21.68
C GLU A 12 -3.86 8.01 20.71
N LYS A 13 -5.02 8.54 21.15
CA LYS A 13 -5.79 9.50 20.37
C LYS A 13 -4.96 10.74 20.01
N GLY A 14 -5.04 11.16 18.75
CA GLY A 14 -4.30 12.31 18.24
C GLY A 14 -2.83 12.04 17.90
N THR A 15 -2.39 10.78 17.96
CA THR A 15 -1.03 10.36 17.64
C THR A 15 -0.99 9.76 16.24
N LEU A 16 0.04 10.09 15.47
CA LEU A 16 0.32 9.49 14.16
C LEU A 16 1.36 8.37 14.35
N ARG A 17 1.07 7.20 13.79
CA ARG A 17 2.04 6.10 13.70
C ARG A 17 2.43 5.88 12.24
N VAL A 18 3.73 5.74 12.01
CA VAL A 18 4.28 5.42 10.69
C VAL A 18 4.84 4.01 10.73
N ILE A 19 4.35 3.13 9.85
CA ILE A 19 4.74 1.72 9.81
C ILE A 19 5.30 1.41 8.42
N PRO A 20 6.63 1.34 8.25
CA PRO A 20 7.19 0.87 6.98
C PRO A 20 7.04 -0.64 6.85
N LEU A 21 6.49 -1.09 5.73
CA LEU A 21 6.34 -2.51 5.41
C LEU A 21 7.35 -3.00 4.37
N GLY A 22 8.12 -2.09 3.81
CA GLY A 22 9.19 -2.36 2.86
C GLY A 22 9.90 -1.06 2.48
N GLY A 23 11.01 -1.16 1.75
CA GLY A 23 11.75 -0.01 1.26
C GLY A 23 12.81 0.55 2.21
N LEU A 24 12.92 0.05 3.44
CA LEU A 24 13.98 0.47 4.36
C LEU A 24 15.27 -0.33 4.10
N GLY A 25 16.36 0.41 3.85
CA GLY A 25 17.67 -0.20 3.60
C GLY A 25 17.78 -0.94 2.26
N GLU A 26 16.84 -0.73 1.34
CA GLU A 26 16.79 -1.39 0.03
C GLU A 26 16.13 -0.48 -1.01
N ILE A 27 16.36 -0.77 -2.29
CA ILE A 27 15.67 -0.12 -3.41
C ILE A 27 14.61 -1.10 -3.92
N GLY A 28 13.36 -0.80 -3.65
CA GLY A 28 12.23 -1.64 -4.06
C GLY A 28 11.27 -1.94 -2.93
N ARG A 29 10.20 -2.67 -3.24
CA ARG A 29 9.05 -3.00 -2.38
C ARG A 29 8.62 -1.90 -1.43
N ASN A 30 8.58 -0.66 -1.95
CA ASN A 30 8.21 0.51 -1.17
C ASN A 30 6.76 0.42 -0.71
N MET A 31 6.53 0.50 0.60
CA MET A 31 5.21 0.52 1.19
C MET A 31 5.29 1.08 2.60
N THR A 32 4.51 2.11 2.86
CA THR A 32 4.45 2.75 4.17
C THR A 32 2.98 2.93 4.58
N VAL A 33 2.68 2.61 5.83
CA VAL A 33 1.34 2.78 6.39
C VAL A 33 1.37 3.90 7.42
N PHE A 34 0.41 4.82 7.30
CA PHE A 34 0.16 5.86 8.28
C PHE A 34 -1.11 5.52 9.03
N GLU A 35 -1.03 5.49 10.35
CA GLU A 35 -2.16 5.23 11.23
C GLU A 35 -2.51 6.47 12.05
N PHE A 36 -3.77 6.89 11.95
CA PHE A 36 -4.32 8.00 12.73
C PHE A 36 -5.81 7.78 12.96
N ASP A 37 -6.25 8.00 14.19
CA ASP A 37 -7.67 7.92 14.56
C ASP A 37 -8.34 6.59 14.18
N GLY A 38 -7.61 5.48 14.32
CA GLY A 38 -8.10 4.14 14.00
C GLY A 38 -8.17 3.82 12.51
N LYS A 39 -7.71 4.73 11.65
CA LYS A 39 -7.71 4.56 10.19
C LYS A 39 -6.29 4.43 9.66
N LEU A 40 -6.16 3.69 8.57
CA LEU A 40 -4.89 3.45 7.90
C LEU A 40 -4.90 4.07 6.51
N LEU A 41 -3.82 4.78 6.18
CA LEU A 41 -3.52 5.23 4.82
C LEU A 41 -2.24 4.56 4.37
N ILE A 42 -2.26 3.94 3.20
CA ILE A 42 -1.09 3.29 2.62
C ILE A 42 -0.52 4.19 1.53
N VAL A 43 0.80 4.35 1.52
CA VAL A 43 1.53 5.07 0.47
C VAL A 43 2.46 4.09 -0.23
N ASP A 44 2.21 3.85 -1.50
CA ASP A 44 2.88 2.89 -2.36
C ASP A 44 2.71 1.42 -1.93
N CYS A 45 2.84 0.53 -2.87
CA CYS A 45 2.77 -0.92 -2.68
C CYS A 45 3.56 -1.58 -3.82
N GLY A 46 4.89 -1.60 -3.67
CA GLY A 46 5.81 -1.99 -4.71
C GLY A 46 6.41 -3.36 -4.52
N VAL A 47 7.11 -3.82 -5.56
CA VAL A 47 7.87 -5.07 -5.52
C VAL A 47 9.36 -4.79 -5.48
N LEU A 48 10.12 -5.78 -5.03
CA LEU A 48 11.56 -5.87 -5.19
C LEU A 48 11.83 -7.07 -6.09
N PHE A 49 12.67 -6.88 -7.11
CA PHE A 49 13.10 -7.98 -7.96
C PHE A 49 14.20 -8.78 -7.26
N PRO A 50 14.13 -10.13 -7.31
CA PRO A 50 15.12 -10.95 -6.65
C PRO A 50 16.50 -10.80 -7.31
N GLU A 51 17.56 -10.99 -6.51
CA GLU A 51 18.91 -11.04 -7.01
C GLU A 51 19.20 -12.42 -7.66
N GLU A 52 20.27 -12.51 -8.46
CA GLU A 52 20.63 -13.74 -9.18
C GLU A 52 20.84 -14.96 -8.27
N HIS A 53 21.20 -14.73 -7.01
CA HIS A 53 21.43 -15.81 -6.03
C HIS A 53 20.14 -16.33 -5.36
N GLN A 54 18.96 -15.85 -5.79
CA GLN A 54 17.66 -16.27 -5.27
C GLN A 54 16.88 -17.06 -6.34
N PRO A 55 17.35 -18.27 -6.72
CA PRO A 55 16.69 -19.03 -7.77
C PRO A 55 15.27 -19.45 -7.35
N GLY A 56 14.34 -19.40 -8.30
CA GLY A 56 12.94 -19.76 -8.06
C GLY A 56 12.09 -18.68 -7.42
N VAL A 57 12.67 -17.48 -7.16
CA VAL A 57 11.94 -16.33 -6.64
C VAL A 57 11.71 -15.35 -7.79
N ASP A 58 10.46 -15.06 -8.12
CA ASP A 58 10.10 -14.13 -9.20
C ASP A 58 9.93 -12.68 -8.71
N LEU A 59 9.28 -12.51 -7.56
CA LEU A 59 9.02 -11.20 -6.96
C LEU A 59 9.17 -11.27 -5.44
N ILE A 60 9.60 -10.17 -4.84
CA ILE A 60 9.62 -9.98 -3.40
C ILE A 60 8.60 -8.90 -3.06
N LEU A 61 7.63 -9.25 -2.21
CA LEU A 61 6.54 -8.38 -1.79
C LEU A 61 6.86 -7.71 -0.46
N PRO A 62 6.22 -6.56 -0.17
CA PRO A 62 6.19 -6.04 1.19
C PRO A 62 5.55 -7.04 2.15
N ASP A 63 5.83 -6.90 3.43
CA ASP A 63 5.20 -7.73 4.46
C ASP A 63 3.83 -7.13 4.84
N PHE A 64 2.74 -7.75 4.39
CA PHE A 64 1.39 -7.30 4.70
C PHE A 64 0.90 -7.73 6.10
N GLU A 65 1.63 -8.59 6.79
CA GLU A 65 1.19 -9.18 8.05
C GLU A 65 0.81 -8.13 9.12
N PRO A 66 1.55 -7.02 9.31
CA PRO A 66 1.19 -6.02 10.31
C PRO A 66 -0.17 -5.34 10.10
N ILE A 67 -0.72 -5.36 8.88
CA ILE A 67 -2.01 -4.74 8.58
C ILE A 67 -3.08 -5.75 8.17
N ARG A 68 -2.77 -7.03 8.11
CA ARG A 68 -3.66 -8.06 7.57
C ARG A 68 -5.03 -8.11 8.27
N ASP A 69 -5.05 -7.96 9.59
CA ASP A 69 -6.28 -7.97 10.38
C ASP A 69 -6.97 -6.60 10.43
N ARG A 70 -6.40 -5.60 9.78
CA ARG A 70 -6.86 -4.21 9.81
C ARG A 70 -7.15 -3.64 8.42
N LEU A 71 -7.34 -4.50 7.42
CA LEU A 71 -7.61 -4.06 6.05
C LEU A 71 -8.92 -3.28 5.93
N ASP A 72 -9.90 -3.55 6.80
CA ASP A 72 -11.15 -2.79 6.84
C ASP A 72 -10.97 -1.35 7.33
N ASP A 73 -9.87 -1.05 8.02
CA ASP A 73 -9.53 0.29 8.48
C ASP A 73 -8.79 1.11 7.42
N VAL A 74 -8.35 0.48 6.33
CA VAL A 74 -7.63 1.16 5.25
C VAL A 74 -8.59 2.06 4.47
N VAL A 75 -8.32 3.35 4.48
CA VAL A 75 -9.15 4.35 3.78
C VAL A 75 -8.70 4.62 2.36
N GLY A 76 -7.47 4.27 2.02
CA GLY A 76 -6.95 4.43 0.67
C GLY A 76 -5.50 3.98 0.51
N LEU A 77 -5.12 3.77 -0.73
CA LEU A 77 -3.75 3.50 -1.16
C LEU A 77 -3.33 4.63 -2.10
N VAL A 78 -2.42 5.47 -1.65
CA VAL A 78 -1.85 6.56 -2.44
C VAL A 78 -0.67 6.02 -3.24
N LEU A 79 -0.69 6.23 -4.55
CA LEU A 79 0.37 5.81 -5.45
C LEU A 79 1.14 7.04 -5.93
N THR A 80 2.42 7.12 -5.58
CA THR A 80 3.23 8.31 -5.88
C THR A 80 3.61 8.40 -7.34
N HIS A 81 3.93 7.27 -7.98
CA HIS A 81 4.24 7.19 -9.41
C HIS A 81 4.19 5.73 -9.89
N GLY A 82 4.31 5.51 -11.19
CA GLY A 82 4.01 4.25 -11.86
C GLY A 82 5.16 3.25 -11.99
N HIS A 83 6.24 3.36 -11.22
CA HIS A 83 7.33 2.38 -11.25
C HIS A 83 6.99 1.12 -10.46
N GLU A 84 7.48 -0.03 -10.90
CA GLU A 84 7.18 -1.34 -10.30
C GLU A 84 7.56 -1.43 -8.82
N ASP A 85 8.61 -0.76 -8.39
CA ASP A 85 9.01 -0.70 -6.98
C ASP A 85 8.06 0.13 -6.11
N HIS A 86 7.05 0.76 -6.71
CA HIS A 86 6.00 1.52 -6.03
C HIS A 86 4.58 0.98 -6.29
N ILE A 87 4.34 0.28 -7.39
CA ILE A 87 3.00 -0.22 -7.74
C ILE A 87 2.92 -1.74 -7.94
N GLY A 88 4.06 -2.42 -8.07
CA GLY A 88 4.09 -3.80 -8.52
C GLY A 88 3.39 -4.81 -7.61
N ALA A 89 3.20 -4.52 -6.32
CA ALA A 89 2.51 -5.41 -5.38
C ALA A 89 1.03 -5.08 -5.19
N VAL A 90 0.51 -4.06 -5.85
CA VAL A 90 -0.91 -3.66 -5.74
C VAL A 90 -1.87 -4.81 -6.02
N PRO A 91 -1.70 -5.64 -7.06
CA PRO A 91 -2.61 -6.77 -7.30
C PRO A 91 -2.69 -7.75 -6.12
N TYR A 92 -1.57 -7.98 -5.45
CA TYR A 92 -1.50 -8.91 -4.32
C TYR A 92 -2.20 -8.36 -3.08
N LEU A 93 -2.09 -7.06 -2.83
CA LEU A 93 -2.83 -6.39 -1.76
C LEU A 93 -4.34 -6.42 -2.04
N LEU A 94 -4.76 -6.10 -3.26
CA LEU A 94 -6.17 -6.06 -3.63
C LEU A 94 -6.83 -7.44 -3.66
N ARG A 95 -6.06 -8.53 -3.78
CA ARG A 95 -6.59 -9.87 -3.58
C ARG A 95 -7.03 -10.10 -2.14
N LEU A 96 -6.42 -9.40 -1.18
CA LEU A 96 -6.80 -9.48 0.23
C LEU A 96 -8.01 -8.57 0.52
N LYS A 97 -8.08 -7.40 -0.13
CA LYS A 97 -9.15 -6.41 0.07
C LYS A 97 -9.31 -5.58 -1.20
N GLN A 98 -10.24 -5.98 -2.06
CA GLN A 98 -10.41 -5.41 -3.41
C GLN A 98 -10.96 -3.98 -3.41
N ASP A 99 -11.69 -3.59 -2.38
CA ASP A 99 -12.38 -2.29 -2.32
C ASP A 99 -11.53 -1.15 -1.74
N ILE A 100 -10.25 -1.36 -1.53
CA ILE A 100 -9.33 -0.28 -1.15
C ILE A 100 -9.26 0.73 -2.30
N PRO A 101 -9.63 2.02 -2.08
CA PRO A 101 -9.52 3.03 -3.14
C PRO A 101 -8.06 3.29 -3.51
N LEU A 102 -7.77 3.33 -4.80
CA LEU A 102 -6.47 3.71 -5.33
C LEU A 102 -6.47 5.19 -5.68
N ILE A 103 -5.51 5.93 -5.17
CA ILE A 103 -5.44 7.39 -5.30
C ILE A 103 -4.12 7.75 -5.99
N GLY A 104 -4.19 8.50 -7.06
CA GLY A 104 -2.99 8.88 -7.79
C GLY A 104 -3.30 9.71 -9.03
N SER A 105 -2.24 10.03 -9.79
CA SER A 105 -2.38 10.70 -11.07
C SER A 105 -3.06 9.81 -12.10
N GLN A 106 -3.63 10.43 -13.13
CA GLN A 106 -4.27 9.71 -14.23
C GLN A 106 -3.31 8.69 -14.87
N LEU A 107 -2.06 9.08 -15.10
CA LEU A 107 -1.06 8.18 -15.69
C LEU A 107 -0.75 7.00 -14.78
N THR A 108 -0.48 7.26 -13.51
CA THR A 108 -0.17 6.21 -12.54
C THR A 108 -1.33 5.22 -12.41
N LEU A 109 -2.56 5.70 -12.29
CA LEU A 109 -3.74 4.85 -12.21
C LEU A 109 -3.95 4.03 -13.47
N ALA A 110 -3.69 4.59 -14.66
CA ALA A 110 -3.77 3.85 -15.93
C ALA A 110 -2.78 2.68 -15.96
N LEU A 111 -1.55 2.90 -15.49
CA LEU A 111 -0.53 1.85 -15.42
C LEU A 111 -0.92 0.74 -14.43
N VAL A 112 -1.47 1.11 -13.28
CA VAL A 112 -1.93 0.14 -12.29
C VAL A 112 -3.15 -0.62 -12.78
N GLU A 113 -4.11 0.04 -13.40
CA GLU A 113 -5.30 -0.61 -13.95
C GLU A 113 -4.94 -1.64 -15.03
N ALA A 114 -3.95 -1.33 -15.89
CA ALA A 114 -3.46 -2.28 -16.88
C ALA A 114 -2.89 -3.54 -16.22
N LYS A 115 -2.13 -3.37 -15.12
CA LYS A 115 -1.60 -4.48 -14.33
C LYS A 115 -2.71 -5.28 -13.65
N LEU A 116 -3.68 -4.60 -13.06
CA LEU A 116 -4.82 -5.24 -12.39
C LEU A 116 -5.69 -6.03 -13.36
N LYS A 117 -5.83 -5.57 -14.59
CA LYS A 117 -6.56 -6.27 -15.64
C LYS A 117 -5.96 -7.66 -15.93
N GLU A 118 -4.64 -7.78 -15.92
CA GLU A 118 -3.95 -9.08 -16.06
C GLU A 118 -4.31 -10.04 -14.92
N HIS A 119 -4.58 -9.52 -13.74
CA HIS A 119 -5.00 -10.28 -12.55
C HIS A 119 -6.52 -10.41 -12.43
N ARG A 120 -7.30 -9.89 -13.40
CA ARG A 120 -8.76 -9.88 -13.40
C ARG A 120 -9.35 -9.17 -12.17
N ILE A 121 -8.71 -8.09 -11.75
CA ILE A 121 -9.16 -7.25 -10.63
C ILE A 121 -9.61 -5.91 -11.18
N LYS A 122 -10.80 -5.46 -10.75
CA LYS A 122 -11.30 -4.11 -11.01
C LYS A 122 -11.14 -3.29 -9.73
N ALA A 123 -10.43 -2.17 -9.82
CA ALA A 123 -10.18 -1.30 -8.70
C ALA A 123 -11.15 -0.12 -8.66
N TYR A 124 -11.32 0.44 -7.46
CA TYR A 124 -11.92 1.75 -7.25
C TYR A 124 -10.80 2.78 -7.29
N THR A 125 -10.94 3.81 -8.10
CA THR A 125 -9.88 4.81 -8.32
C THR A 125 -10.38 6.22 -8.02
N LEU A 126 -9.48 7.03 -7.48
CA LEU A 126 -9.66 8.47 -7.30
C LEU A 126 -8.47 9.17 -7.95
N THR A 127 -8.71 9.84 -9.07
CA THR A 127 -7.69 10.62 -9.76
C THR A 127 -7.48 11.96 -9.08
N VAL A 128 -6.22 12.30 -8.81
CA VAL A 128 -5.83 13.59 -8.25
C VAL A 128 -4.83 14.29 -9.17
N GLU A 129 -4.90 15.61 -9.21
CA GLU A 129 -4.01 16.45 -10.01
C GLU A 129 -2.98 17.13 -9.12
N GLU A 130 -1.87 17.54 -9.70
CA GLU A 130 -0.84 18.28 -8.99
C GLU A 130 -1.40 19.55 -8.36
N GLY A 131 -1.12 19.76 -7.09
CA GLY A 131 -1.62 20.90 -6.31
C GLY A 131 -3.06 20.75 -5.80
N GLN A 132 -3.72 19.65 -6.13
CA GLN A 132 -5.06 19.36 -5.58
C GLN A 132 -4.92 18.83 -4.15
N GLU A 133 -5.76 19.35 -3.27
CA GLU A 133 -5.90 18.81 -1.91
C GLU A 133 -7.10 17.86 -1.87
N GLU A 134 -6.91 16.70 -1.26
CA GLU A 134 -7.96 15.68 -1.15
C GLU A 134 -8.01 15.13 0.27
N GLN A 135 -9.19 15.07 0.85
CA GLN A 135 -9.38 14.46 2.16
C GLN A 135 -9.79 13.00 2.01
N VAL A 136 -9.03 12.11 2.65
CA VAL A 136 -9.27 10.67 2.63
C VAL A 136 -9.32 10.17 4.08
N GLY A 137 -10.53 9.87 4.57
CA GLY A 137 -10.73 9.61 5.98
C GLY A 137 -10.25 10.80 6.82
N PRO A 138 -9.42 10.57 7.87
CA PRO A 138 -8.85 11.66 8.68
C PRO A 138 -7.57 12.26 8.07
N PHE A 139 -7.18 11.87 6.86
CA PHE A 139 -5.94 12.30 6.22
C PHE A 139 -6.22 13.38 5.17
N ASP A 140 -5.39 14.41 5.16
CA ASP A 140 -5.33 15.43 4.10
C ASP A 140 -4.12 15.13 3.21
N LEU A 141 -4.36 14.94 1.91
CA LEU A 141 -3.35 14.59 0.92
C LEU A 141 -3.02 15.76 0.01
#